data_610d60162ff1decd5efbc34cae8d6a33
#
_entry.id   610d60162ff1decd5efbc34cae8d6a33
#
_cell.length_a   1.000
_cell.length_b   1.000
_cell.length_c   1.000
_cell.angle_alpha   90.00
_cell.angle_beta   90.00
_cell.angle_gamma   90.00
#
_symmetry.space_group_name_H-M   'P 1'
#
loop_
_entity.id
_entity.type
_entity.pdbx_description
1 polymer ?
#
loop_
_entity_poly.entity_id
_entity_poly.type
_entity_poly.pdbx_seq_one_letter_code
_entity_poly.pdbx_strand_id
1 'polypeptide(L)'
;MRLIIFLLLAATAVANPRQAEAWREQIKAALKIPTPLPALEPKTHGSFEAEPGIIVERVTYGTQFGLRVPAILYRPKSPTGKIPALIVVNGHGGDKFSWYALYAGIAYARGGAAVLTYDPMGEGERNINRKSGTRAHDVVYPPDEIGRRLGGAMITDVMQAVSYLAQRPEVDATRIGAMGYSMGSFILSLAGAVETRLKTCVLAGGGNLDGPGEYWDTSKPMCQGLPYKALAVLGDRAAIIYALHASRGPTFVFNGTEDNILQPARRPNGDPFRHLEDLQRRAADLSRTPDRVFELGYEKGVGHRPFFVTRPVALWLERQLNFPAWSEQDIRNLPETHIATWAKAQGVAMDKSYATEHSEGGTRAIGKDVPGLSREAISVFRPEEWEREKSHMIHETWLERVRQKL
;
A
#
# COMPACT_ATOMS: atom_id res chain seq x y z
N MET A 1 -17.86 -2.25 -62.84
CA MET A 1 -17.44 -1.26 -61.80
C MET A 1 -17.41 -1.99 -60.47
N ARG A 2 -16.21 -2.45 -60.03
CA ARG A 2 -16.04 -3.17 -58.75
C ARG A 2 -15.72 -2.11 -57.67
N LEU A 3 -16.63 -2.01 -56.73
CA LEU A 3 -16.47 -1.15 -55.52
C LEU A 3 -15.49 -1.85 -54.56
N ILE A 4 -14.29 -1.32 -54.41
CA ILE A 4 -13.33 -1.78 -53.40
C ILE A 4 -13.63 -0.96 -52.13
N ILE A 5 -14.26 -1.65 -51.15
CA ILE A 5 -14.45 -1.10 -49.78
C ILE A 5 -13.12 -1.25 -49.05
N PHE A 6 -12.40 -0.14 -48.86
CA PHE A 6 -11.29 -0.09 -47.89
C PHE A 6 -11.88 -0.06 -46.48
N LEU A 7 -11.85 -1.20 -45.81
CA LEU A 7 -11.98 -1.25 -44.36
C LEU A 7 -10.71 -0.64 -43.75
N LEU A 8 -10.80 0.62 -43.33
CA LEU A 8 -9.85 1.20 -42.41
C LEU A 8 -10.04 0.47 -41.06
N LEU A 9 -9.24 -0.55 -40.80
CA LEU A 9 -8.99 -1.02 -39.46
C LEU A 9 -8.31 0.11 -38.69
N ALA A 10 -9.11 0.82 -37.87
CA ALA A 10 -8.56 1.67 -36.83
C ALA A 10 -7.75 0.75 -35.91
N ALA A 11 -6.44 0.76 -36.07
CA ALA A 11 -5.53 0.14 -35.13
C ALA A 11 -5.68 0.92 -33.83
N THR A 12 -6.54 0.43 -32.93
CA THR A 12 -6.54 0.87 -31.53
C THR A 12 -5.12 0.66 -31.01
N ALA A 13 -4.47 1.75 -30.65
CA ALA A 13 -3.11 1.77 -30.12
C ALA A 13 -3.13 1.13 -28.72
N VAL A 14 -3.11 -0.18 -28.72
CA VAL A 14 -3.03 -1.01 -27.51
C VAL A 14 -1.60 -0.95 -27.01
N ALA A 15 -1.34 -0.58 -25.76
CA ALA A 15 0.01 -0.61 -25.20
C ALA A 15 0.63 -1.99 -25.43
N ASN A 16 1.68 -2.06 -26.26
CA ASN A 16 2.37 -3.29 -26.59
C ASN A 16 2.92 -3.90 -25.30
N PRO A 17 2.85 -5.23 -25.02
CA PRO A 17 3.50 -5.87 -23.89
C PRO A 17 4.96 -5.46 -23.74
N ARG A 18 5.66 -5.28 -24.84
CA ARG A 18 7.04 -4.77 -24.85
C ARG A 18 7.14 -3.34 -24.31
N GLN A 19 6.17 -2.50 -24.59
CA GLN A 19 6.14 -1.13 -24.07
C GLN A 19 5.85 -1.10 -22.57
N ALA A 20 4.90 -1.89 -22.11
CA ALA A 20 4.61 -1.99 -20.68
C ALA A 20 5.83 -2.51 -19.88
N GLU A 21 6.55 -3.50 -20.41
CA GLU A 21 7.77 -3.99 -19.80
C GLU A 21 8.89 -2.94 -19.84
N ALA A 22 9.05 -2.22 -20.94
CA ALA A 22 10.03 -1.12 -21.04
C ALA A 22 9.75 -0.03 -20.00
N TRP A 23 8.48 0.34 -19.77
CA TRP A 23 8.13 1.29 -18.71
C TRP A 23 8.43 0.76 -17.30
N ARG A 24 8.16 -0.53 -17.02
CA ARG A 24 8.52 -1.14 -15.73
C ARG A 24 10.03 -1.09 -15.48
N GLU A 25 10.81 -1.43 -16.49
CA GLU A 25 12.28 -1.38 -16.38
C GLU A 25 12.79 0.06 -16.20
N GLN A 26 12.19 1.05 -16.87
CA GLN A 26 12.50 2.46 -16.65
C GLN A 26 12.19 2.90 -15.21
N ILE A 27 11.03 2.49 -14.65
CA ILE A 27 10.68 2.78 -13.25
C ILE A 27 11.70 2.13 -12.31
N LYS A 28 11.99 0.85 -12.50
CA LYS A 28 12.96 0.12 -11.67
C LYS A 28 14.33 0.76 -11.71
N ALA A 29 14.82 1.12 -12.90
CA ALA A 29 16.13 1.77 -13.09
C ALA A 29 16.17 3.16 -12.43
N ALA A 30 15.13 3.99 -12.64
CA ALA A 30 15.04 5.33 -12.07
C ALA A 30 15.05 5.33 -10.54
N LEU A 31 14.38 4.36 -9.92
CA LEU A 31 14.24 4.22 -8.47
C LEU A 31 15.25 3.26 -7.84
N LYS A 32 16.15 2.67 -8.64
CA LYS A 32 17.15 1.70 -8.18
C LYS A 32 16.55 0.47 -7.48
N ILE A 33 15.42 0.00 -8.00
CA ILE A 33 14.82 -1.26 -7.57
C ILE A 33 15.64 -2.41 -8.15
N PRO A 34 16.15 -3.33 -7.31
CA PRO A 34 17.02 -4.40 -7.77
C PRO A 34 16.27 -5.44 -8.61
N THR A 35 16.93 -5.92 -9.64
CA THR A 35 16.50 -7.07 -10.46
C THR A 35 17.69 -8.01 -10.63
N PRO A 36 17.67 -9.24 -10.07
CA PRO A 36 16.60 -9.81 -9.24
C PRO A 36 16.44 -9.13 -7.87
N LEU A 37 15.31 -9.39 -7.20
CA LEU A 37 15.10 -8.97 -5.82
C LEU A 37 16.14 -9.60 -4.89
N PRO A 38 16.47 -8.95 -3.76
CA PRO A 38 17.38 -9.52 -2.75
C PRO A 38 16.85 -10.84 -2.19
N ALA A 39 17.73 -11.63 -1.57
CA ALA A 39 17.34 -12.84 -0.88
C ALA A 39 16.26 -12.53 0.19
N LEU A 40 15.17 -13.32 0.19
CA LEU A 40 14.04 -13.08 1.07
C LEU A 40 14.33 -13.45 2.54
N GLU A 41 15.00 -14.58 2.76
CA GLU A 41 15.43 -15.10 4.08
C GLU A 41 14.35 -14.92 5.18
N PRO A 42 13.13 -15.46 5.00
CA PRO A 42 12.05 -15.23 5.93
C PRO A 42 12.32 -15.90 7.29
N LYS A 43 11.98 -15.20 8.39
CA LYS A 43 12.09 -15.75 9.74
C LYS A 43 10.81 -15.49 10.52
N THR A 44 10.36 -16.50 11.29
CA THR A 44 9.29 -16.36 12.26
C THR A 44 9.89 -16.26 13.66
N HIS A 45 9.52 -15.23 14.42
CA HIS A 45 10.01 -14.91 15.76
C HIS A 45 9.01 -15.27 16.86
N GLY A 46 7.99 -16.06 16.52
CA GLY A 46 6.95 -16.53 17.40
C GLY A 46 5.56 -16.14 16.93
N SER A 47 4.58 -16.77 17.55
CA SER A 47 3.17 -16.56 17.24
C SER A 47 2.31 -16.67 18.50
N PHE A 48 1.09 -16.13 18.42
CA PHE A 48 0.07 -16.28 19.47
C PHE A 48 -1.32 -16.22 18.82
N GLU A 49 -2.32 -16.63 19.56
CA GLU A 49 -3.73 -16.54 19.17
C GLU A 49 -4.30 -15.23 19.73
N ALA A 50 -4.64 -14.27 18.85
CA ALA A 50 -5.19 -12.97 19.27
C ALA A 50 -6.63 -13.07 19.73
N GLU A 51 -7.36 -13.98 19.13
CA GLU A 51 -8.72 -14.38 19.47
C GLU A 51 -8.96 -15.81 18.94
N PRO A 52 -10.00 -16.52 19.38
CA PRO A 52 -10.26 -17.89 18.92
C PRO A 52 -10.28 -17.98 17.39
N GLY A 53 -9.35 -18.75 16.84
CA GLY A 53 -9.24 -18.99 15.40
C GLY A 53 -8.37 -18.01 14.61
N ILE A 54 -7.80 -16.96 15.22
CA ILE A 54 -6.92 -15.99 14.56
C ILE A 54 -5.51 -16.01 15.14
N ILE A 55 -4.55 -16.41 14.33
CA ILE A 55 -3.11 -16.44 14.68
C ILE A 55 -2.44 -15.16 14.23
N VAL A 56 -1.57 -14.65 15.08
CA VAL A 56 -0.67 -13.52 14.81
C VAL A 56 0.77 -14.04 14.85
N GLU A 57 1.49 -13.89 13.75
CA GLU A 57 2.91 -14.29 13.65
C GLU A 57 3.80 -13.04 13.58
N ARG A 58 4.87 -13.04 14.37
CA ARG A 58 5.93 -12.03 14.29
C ARG A 58 6.97 -12.51 13.29
N VAL A 59 7.21 -11.76 12.25
CA VAL A 59 8.07 -12.21 11.14
C VAL A 59 9.05 -11.14 10.71
N THR A 60 10.14 -11.55 10.06
CA THR A 60 11.01 -10.67 9.30
C THR A 60 11.30 -11.28 7.94
N TYR A 61 11.51 -10.43 6.94
CA TYR A 61 12.00 -10.83 5.63
C TYR A 61 13.08 -9.87 5.12
N GLY A 62 13.92 -10.35 4.22
CA GLY A 62 15.04 -9.58 3.66
C GLY A 62 14.58 -8.52 2.66
N THR A 63 15.32 -7.40 2.60
CA THR A 63 15.13 -6.32 1.66
C THR A 63 16.47 -5.79 1.13
N GLN A 64 16.49 -4.61 0.50
CA GLN A 64 17.70 -4.02 -0.05
C GLN A 64 18.82 -3.86 1.00
N PHE A 65 20.06 -3.87 0.52
CA PHE A 65 21.27 -3.67 1.32
C PHE A 65 21.45 -4.68 2.47
N GLY A 66 20.90 -5.88 2.37
CA GLY A 66 20.97 -6.89 3.43
C GLY A 66 20.21 -6.49 4.70
N LEU A 67 19.28 -5.57 4.58
CA LEU A 67 18.39 -5.20 5.67
C LEU A 67 17.18 -6.14 5.75
N ARG A 68 16.49 -6.08 6.88
CA ARG A 68 15.30 -6.87 7.17
C ARG A 68 14.11 -5.96 7.47
N VAL A 69 12.92 -6.42 7.11
CA VAL A 69 11.65 -5.75 7.37
C VAL A 69 10.91 -6.48 8.48
N PRO A 70 10.73 -5.87 9.66
CA PRO A 70 9.88 -6.40 10.71
C PRO A 70 8.41 -6.29 10.30
N ALA A 71 7.66 -7.39 10.43
CA ALA A 71 6.28 -7.47 10.00
C ALA A 71 5.44 -8.37 10.91
N ILE A 72 4.12 -8.20 10.84
CA ILE A 72 3.12 -9.02 11.52
C ILE A 72 2.21 -9.64 10.45
N LEU A 73 2.03 -10.94 10.54
CA LEU A 73 1.09 -11.70 9.73
C LEU A 73 -0.09 -12.13 10.60
N TYR A 74 -1.29 -11.69 10.24
CA TYR A 74 -2.56 -12.16 10.78
C TYR A 74 -3.14 -13.21 9.85
N ARG A 75 -3.64 -14.33 10.36
CA ARG A 75 -4.24 -15.36 9.54
C ARG A 75 -5.21 -16.26 10.30
N PRO A 76 -6.12 -16.94 9.62
CA PRO A 76 -6.87 -18.05 10.22
C PRO A 76 -5.93 -19.11 10.75
N LYS A 77 -6.29 -19.70 11.91
CA LYS A 77 -5.53 -20.80 12.55
C LYS A 77 -5.53 -22.05 11.69
N SER A 78 -6.68 -22.38 11.13
CA SER A 78 -6.90 -23.62 10.37
C SER A 78 -7.64 -23.29 9.06
N PRO A 79 -6.95 -22.75 8.05
CA PRO A 79 -7.58 -22.44 6.79
C PRO A 79 -7.98 -23.71 6.05
N THR A 80 -9.15 -23.70 5.39
CA THR A 80 -9.59 -24.78 4.51
C THR A 80 -9.09 -24.51 3.09
N GLY A 81 -7.96 -25.12 2.74
CA GLY A 81 -7.32 -24.91 1.44
C GLY A 81 -6.49 -23.62 1.37
N LYS A 82 -6.16 -23.20 0.15
CA LYS A 82 -5.38 -21.97 -0.06
C LYS A 82 -6.25 -20.74 0.05
N ILE A 83 -5.79 -19.75 0.82
CA ILE A 83 -6.51 -18.51 1.13
C ILE A 83 -5.90 -17.31 0.40
N PRO A 84 -6.69 -16.25 0.12
CA PRO A 84 -6.16 -14.99 -0.38
C PRO A 84 -5.29 -14.31 0.66
N ALA A 85 -4.45 -13.37 0.20
CA ALA A 85 -3.64 -12.57 1.10
C ALA A 85 -3.75 -11.07 0.78
N LEU A 86 -3.53 -10.24 1.81
CA LEU A 86 -3.52 -8.79 1.73
C LEU A 86 -2.25 -8.24 2.37
N ILE A 87 -1.70 -7.18 1.78
CA ILE A 87 -0.60 -6.39 2.35
C ILE A 87 -1.16 -5.02 2.74
N VAL A 88 -0.90 -4.59 3.97
CA VAL A 88 -1.20 -3.22 4.42
C VAL A 88 0.07 -2.38 4.30
N VAL A 89 0.03 -1.37 3.42
CA VAL A 89 1.10 -0.40 3.21
C VAL A 89 0.76 0.88 3.97
N ASN A 90 1.55 1.19 4.99
CA ASN A 90 1.23 2.22 5.97
C ASN A 90 1.44 3.65 5.45
N GLY A 91 0.65 4.60 5.97
CA GLY A 91 0.79 6.03 5.70
C GLY A 91 1.99 6.68 6.43
N HIS A 92 2.17 7.97 6.24
CA HIS A 92 3.20 8.74 6.95
C HIS A 92 3.04 8.62 8.47
N GLY A 93 4.13 8.29 9.14
CA GLY A 93 4.14 8.06 10.59
C GLY A 93 3.44 6.78 11.03
N GLY A 94 2.81 6.05 10.11
CA GLY A 94 2.18 4.77 10.39
C GLY A 94 3.15 3.60 10.22
N ASP A 95 2.87 2.53 10.95
CA ASP A 95 3.62 1.29 10.95
C ASP A 95 2.71 0.11 11.32
N LYS A 96 3.28 -1.07 11.58
CA LYS A 96 2.51 -2.25 11.98
C LYS A 96 1.75 -2.08 13.32
N PHE A 97 2.09 -1.06 14.11
CA PHE A 97 1.40 -0.71 15.36
C PHE A 97 0.21 0.22 15.15
N SER A 98 0.01 0.75 13.95
CA SER A 98 -1.11 1.63 13.63
C SER A 98 -2.44 0.90 13.80
N TRP A 99 -3.42 1.60 14.40
CA TRP A 99 -4.73 1.05 14.67
C TRP A 99 -5.39 0.40 13.44
N TYR A 100 -5.25 1.03 12.27
CA TYR A 100 -5.86 0.55 11.03
C TYR A 100 -5.19 -0.70 10.48
N ALA A 101 -3.88 -0.85 10.71
CA ALA A 101 -3.13 -2.04 10.32
C ALA A 101 -3.53 -3.24 11.19
N LEU A 102 -3.62 -3.04 12.51
CA LEU A 102 -4.13 -4.01 13.46
C LEU A 102 -5.57 -4.41 13.14
N TYR A 103 -6.46 -3.40 13.00
CA TYR A 103 -7.88 -3.63 12.77
C TYR A 103 -8.11 -4.41 11.47
N ALA A 104 -7.52 -3.95 10.36
CA ALA A 104 -7.60 -4.64 9.07
C ALA A 104 -7.00 -6.05 9.16
N GLY A 105 -5.89 -6.22 9.87
CA GLY A 105 -5.24 -7.51 10.09
C GLY A 105 -6.21 -8.55 10.61
N ILE A 106 -6.86 -8.25 11.74
CA ILE A 106 -7.79 -9.18 12.39
C ILE A 106 -9.10 -9.29 11.61
N ALA A 107 -9.68 -8.16 11.15
CA ALA A 107 -10.96 -8.17 10.45
C ALA A 107 -10.90 -9.02 9.18
N TYR A 108 -9.91 -8.83 8.30
CA TYR A 108 -9.78 -9.63 7.08
C TYR A 108 -9.31 -11.07 7.36
N ALA A 109 -8.59 -11.33 8.46
CA ALA A 109 -8.31 -12.70 8.87
C ALA A 109 -9.57 -13.46 9.29
N ARG A 110 -10.56 -12.78 9.92
CA ARG A 110 -11.91 -13.34 10.14
C ARG A 110 -12.62 -13.67 8.83
N GLY A 111 -12.37 -12.88 7.78
CA GLY A 111 -12.84 -13.14 6.42
C GLY A 111 -12.13 -14.31 5.73
N GLY A 112 -11.09 -14.84 6.35
CA GLY A 112 -10.33 -15.97 5.83
C GLY A 112 -9.11 -15.58 5.00
N ALA A 113 -8.64 -14.34 5.07
CA ALA A 113 -7.41 -13.89 4.39
C ALA A 113 -6.19 -13.97 5.31
N ALA A 114 -5.00 -14.12 4.73
CA ALA A 114 -3.75 -13.80 5.40
C ALA A 114 -3.44 -12.31 5.21
N VAL A 115 -3.14 -11.56 6.28
CA VAL A 115 -2.91 -10.11 6.21
C VAL A 115 -1.54 -9.78 6.78
N LEU A 116 -0.68 -9.21 5.96
CA LEU A 116 0.67 -8.79 6.33
C LEU A 116 0.74 -7.27 6.46
N THR A 117 1.24 -6.79 7.58
CA THR A 117 1.63 -5.38 7.77
C THR A 117 3.06 -5.31 8.28
N TYR A 118 3.76 -4.22 7.97
CA TYR A 118 5.17 -4.08 8.29
C TYR A 118 5.53 -2.64 8.66
N ASP A 119 6.74 -2.46 9.22
CA ASP A 119 7.28 -1.14 9.51
C ASP A 119 7.92 -0.54 8.26
N PRO A 120 7.46 0.63 7.78
CA PRO A 120 8.15 1.37 6.74
C PRO A 120 9.54 1.83 7.22
N MET A 121 10.39 2.19 6.29
CA MET A 121 11.71 2.74 6.60
C MET A 121 11.61 3.92 7.57
N GLY A 122 12.31 3.83 8.70
CA GLY A 122 12.37 4.88 9.72
C GLY A 122 11.23 4.90 10.74
N GLU A 123 10.28 3.95 10.68
CA GLU A 123 9.16 3.84 11.62
C GLU A 123 9.23 2.53 12.42
N GLY A 124 8.57 2.50 13.57
CA GLY A 124 8.47 1.30 14.40
C GLY A 124 9.81 0.70 14.78
N GLU A 125 10.01 -0.59 14.53
CA GLU A 125 11.28 -1.27 14.81
C GLU A 125 12.39 -0.95 13.79
N ARG A 126 12.08 -0.20 12.72
CA ARG A 126 13.06 0.36 11.78
C ARG A 126 13.48 1.80 12.10
N ASN A 127 13.02 2.35 13.22
CA ASN A 127 13.46 3.63 13.76
C ASN A 127 14.52 3.42 14.84
N ILE A 128 15.57 4.25 14.88
CA ILE A 128 16.70 4.13 15.83
C ILE A 128 16.28 4.15 17.31
N ASN A 129 15.14 4.76 17.61
CA ASN A 129 14.57 4.82 18.95
C ASN A 129 13.35 3.90 19.11
N ARG A 130 13.08 3.03 18.15
CA ARG A 130 11.95 2.10 18.12
C ARG A 130 10.59 2.80 18.25
N LYS A 131 10.46 4.01 17.68
CA LYS A 131 9.27 4.85 17.79
C LYS A 131 8.46 4.86 16.50
N SER A 132 7.14 5.01 16.65
CA SER A 132 6.19 5.31 15.59
C SER A 132 6.01 6.82 15.43
N GLY A 133 5.53 7.28 14.29
CA GLY A 133 5.20 8.69 14.06
C GLY A 133 6.41 9.60 13.89
N THR A 134 7.59 9.05 13.65
CA THR A 134 8.83 9.83 13.61
C THR A 134 9.06 10.49 12.26
N ARG A 135 8.56 9.88 11.19
CA ARG A 135 8.75 10.35 9.81
C ARG A 135 10.23 10.59 9.45
N ALA A 136 11.14 9.77 10.00
CA ALA A 136 12.57 9.91 9.77
C ALA A 136 12.94 9.88 8.28
N HIS A 137 12.14 9.18 7.47
CA HIS A 137 12.28 9.11 6.01
C HIS A 137 11.91 10.41 5.26
N ASP A 138 11.33 11.42 5.92
CA ASP A 138 11.01 12.72 5.31
C ASP A 138 12.18 13.70 5.32
N VAL A 139 13.25 13.40 6.05
CA VAL A 139 14.42 14.26 6.13
C VAL A 139 15.15 14.28 4.78
N VAL A 140 15.40 15.47 4.27
CA VAL A 140 16.13 15.68 3.02
C VAL A 140 17.62 15.48 3.25
N TYR A 141 18.21 14.52 2.57
CA TYR A 141 19.66 14.29 2.55
C TYR A 141 20.18 14.49 1.12
N PRO A 142 21.14 15.39 0.90
CA PRO A 142 21.82 15.47 -0.39
C PRO A 142 22.72 14.24 -0.60
N PRO A 143 22.93 13.77 -1.86
CA PRO A 143 22.24 14.24 -3.06
C PRO A 143 20.85 13.64 -3.27
N ASP A 144 20.06 14.15 -4.22
CA ASP A 144 18.70 13.68 -4.60
C ASP A 144 18.61 12.17 -4.85
N GLU A 145 19.75 11.55 -5.20
CA GLU A 145 19.87 10.10 -5.39
C GLU A 145 19.45 9.31 -4.14
N ILE A 146 19.68 9.85 -2.94
CA ILE A 146 19.26 9.20 -1.67
C ILE A 146 17.75 9.09 -1.63
N GLY A 147 17.02 10.15 -1.98
CA GLY A 147 15.54 10.13 -2.02
C GLY A 147 14.99 9.17 -3.07
N ARG A 148 15.63 9.07 -4.24
CA ARG A 148 15.25 8.10 -5.28
C ARG A 148 15.39 6.67 -4.76
N ARG A 149 16.51 6.35 -4.13
CA ARG A 149 16.80 5.04 -3.55
C ARG A 149 15.86 4.72 -2.38
N LEU A 150 15.46 5.73 -1.61
CA LEU A 150 14.49 5.56 -0.53
C LEU A 150 13.13 5.09 -1.08
N GLY A 151 12.61 5.75 -2.12
CA GLY A 151 11.40 5.29 -2.80
C GLY A 151 11.54 3.87 -3.35
N GLY A 152 12.67 3.57 -3.98
CA GLY A 152 12.96 2.22 -4.48
C GLY A 152 13.06 1.17 -3.36
N ALA A 153 13.62 1.53 -2.21
CA ALA A 153 13.67 0.64 -1.04
C ALA A 153 12.26 0.35 -0.50
N MET A 154 11.41 1.37 -0.36
CA MET A 154 10.03 1.21 0.09
C MET A 154 9.18 0.37 -0.87
N ILE A 155 9.40 0.51 -2.18
CA ILE A 155 8.74 -0.34 -3.19
C ILE A 155 9.26 -1.77 -3.11
N THR A 156 10.57 -1.95 -2.90
CA THR A 156 11.17 -3.29 -2.72
C THR A 156 10.59 -3.98 -1.49
N ASP A 157 10.33 -3.27 -0.40
CA ASP A 157 9.68 -3.82 0.79
C ASP A 157 8.29 -4.41 0.47
N VAL A 158 7.49 -3.73 -0.38
CA VAL A 158 6.20 -4.27 -0.86
C VAL A 158 6.40 -5.50 -1.75
N MET A 159 7.36 -5.47 -2.68
CA MET A 159 7.65 -6.61 -3.56
C MET A 159 8.13 -7.84 -2.77
N GLN A 160 8.90 -7.62 -1.73
CA GLN A 160 9.35 -8.69 -0.82
C GLN A 160 8.21 -9.20 0.08
N ALA A 161 7.28 -8.33 0.49
CA ALA A 161 6.05 -8.75 1.16
C ALA A 161 5.21 -9.69 0.27
N VAL A 162 5.08 -9.39 -1.04
CA VAL A 162 4.47 -10.29 -2.02
C VAL A 162 5.23 -11.61 -2.11
N SER A 163 6.57 -11.56 -2.17
CA SER A 163 7.41 -12.76 -2.22
C SER A 163 7.26 -13.61 -0.97
N TYR A 164 7.17 -12.98 0.21
CA TYR A 164 6.93 -13.66 1.48
C TYR A 164 5.59 -14.39 1.50
N LEU A 165 4.52 -13.71 1.14
CA LEU A 165 3.17 -14.30 1.11
C LEU A 165 3.07 -15.41 0.06
N ALA A 166 3.67 -15.23 -1.13
CA ALA A 166 3.64 -16.23 -2.20
C ALA A 166 4.37 -17.54 -1.85
N GLN A 167 5.29 -17.52 -0.89
CA GLN A 167 6.00 -18.70 -0.41
C GLN A 167 5.26 -19.42 0.74
N ARG A 168 4.20 -18.82 1.29
CA ARG A 168 3.43 -19.43 2.36
C ARG A 168 2.56 -20.59 1.83
N PRO A 169 2.62 -21.77 2.43
CA PRO A 169 1.90 -22.93 1.91
C PRO A 169 0.37 -22.77 1.93
N GLU A 170 -0.15 -22.00 2.89
CA GLU A 170 -1.57 -21.71 3.02
C GLU A 170 -2.07 -20.61 2.07
N VAL A 171 -1.18 -19.82 1.45
CA VAL A 171 -1.57 -18.68 0.61
C VAL A 171 -1.73 -19.10 -0.87
N ASP A 172 -2.78 -18.59 -1.49
CA ASP A 172 -2.94 -18.63 -2.95
C ASP A 172 -2.16 -17.46 -3.56
N ALA A 173 -1.01 -17.76 -4.14
CA ALA A 173 -0.13 -16.75 -4.75
C ALA A 173 -0.78 -15.98 -5.92
N THR A 174 -1.90 -16.46 -6.47
CA THR A 174 -2.66 -15.77 -7.52
C THR A 174 -3.71 -14.80 -6.99
N ARG A 175 -3.92 -14.79 -5.67
CA ARG A 175 -4.90 -13.95 -4.96
C ARG A 175 -4.25 -13.09 -3.88
N ILE A 176 -3.13 -12.44 -4.19
CA ILE A 176 -2.46 -11.48 -3.31
C ILE A 176 -2.88 -10.06 -3.71
N GLY A 177 -3.53 -9.35 -2.80
CA GLY A 177 -3.87 -7.93 -2.93
C GLY A 177 -3.04 -7.04 -2.01
N ALA A 178 -3.09 -5.74 -2.23
CA ALA A 178 -2.48 -4.77 -1.33
C ALA A 178 -3.38 -3.54 -1.11
N MET A 179 -3.29 -2.96 0.08
CA MET A 179 -4.06 -1.80 0.52
C MET A 179 -3.09 -0.75 1.05
N GLY A 180 -3.08 0.43 0.43
CA GLY A 180 -2.22 1.54 0.84
C GLY A 180 -3.02 2.70 1.40
N TYR A 181 -2.47 3.39 2.42
CA TYR A 181 -3.05 4.60 2.97
C TYR A 181 -2.09 5.77 2.87
N SER A 182 -2.55 6.93 2.37
CA SER A 182 -1.76 8.16 2.32
C SER A 182 -0.41 7.96 1.59
N MET A 183 0.73 8.10 2.26
CA MET A 183 2.04 7.73 1.74
C MET A 183 2.05 6.28 1.22
N GLY A 184 1.40 5.37 1.94
CA GLY A 184 1.27 3.98 1.51
C GLY A 184 0.52 3.83 0.19
N SER A 185 -0.47 4.71 -0.10
CA SER A 185 -1.11 4.77 -1.42
C SER A 185 -0.14 5.20 -2.51
N PHE A 186 0.73 6.16 -2.22
CA PHE A 186 1.77 6.58 -3.15
C PHE A 186 2.74 5.43 -3.44
N ILE A 187 3.28 4.80 -2.40
CA ILE A 187 4.20 3.67 -2.54
C ILE A 187 3.53 2.52 -3.31
N LEU A 188 2.27 2.22 -2.97
CA LEU A 188 1.51 1.15 -3.64
C LEU A 188 1.16 1.51 -5.09
N SER A 189 0.94 2.78 -5.43
CA SER A 189 0.79 3.21 -6.83
C SER A 189 2.02 2.84 -7.65
N LEU A 190 3.22 3.06 -7.13
CA LEU A 190 4.47 2.72 -7.82
C LEU A 190 4.75 1.21 -7.77
N ALA A 191 4.56 0.57 -6.62
CA ALA A 191 4.74 -0.87 -6.47
C ALA A 191 3.79 -1.67 -7.37
N GLY A 192 2.51 -1.27 -7.43
CA GLY A 192 1.51 -1.93 -8.28
C GLY A 192 1.77 -1.77 -9.78
N ALA A 193 2.55 -0.78 -10.19
CA ALA A 193 2.98 -0.63 -11.58
C ALA A 193 4.08 -1.63 -11.96
N VAL A 194 4.96 -2.01 -11.01
CA VAL A 194 6.14 -2.87 -11.28
C VAL A 194 6.01 -4.29 -10.73
N GLU A 195 5.16 -4.53 -9.72
CA GLU A 195 4.92 -5.84 -9.11
C GLU A 195 3.71 -6.53 -9.75
N THR A 196 3.96 -7.33 -10.75
CA THR A 196 2.92 -7.97 -11.57
C THR A 196 2.18 -9.12 -10.88
N ARG A 197 2.68 -9.62 -9.75
CA ARG A 197 2.04 -10.70 -8.96
C ARG A 197 0.91 -10.19 -8.06
N LEU A 198 0.80 -8.88 -7.84
CA LEU A 198 -0.35 -8.31 -7.13
C LEU A 198 -1.63 -8.49 -7.97
N LYS A 199 -2.62 -9.18 -7.44
CA LYS A 199 -3.92 -9.35 -8.09
C LYS A 199 -4.71 -8.05 -8.13
N THR A 200 -4.66 -7.27 -7.05
CA THR A 200 -5.45 -6.05 -6.91
C THR A 200 -4.81 -5.05 -5.95
N CYS A 201 -5.13 -3.77 -6.08
CA CYS A 201 -4.68 -2.71 -5.19
C CYS A 201 -5.84 -1.81 -4.74
N VAL A 202 -5.84 -1.40 -3.46
CA VAL A 202 -6.68 -0.34 -2.93
C VAL A 202 -5.80 0.84 -2.53
N LEU A 203 -6.10 2.03 -3.03
CA LEU A 203 -5.40 3.27 -2.75
C LEU A 203 -6.34 4.18 -1.96
N ALA A 204 -6.20 4.18 -0.63
CA ALA A 204 -7.04 4.94 0.28
C ALA A 204 -6.36 6.26 0.69
N GLY A 205 -7.09 7.36 0.63
CA GLY A 205 -6.53 8.68 0.95
C GLY A 205 -5.33 9.04 0.05
N GLY A 206 -5.43 8.74 -1.26
CA GLY A 206 -4.34 8.92 -2.21
C GLY A 206 -4.71 8.57 -3.63
N GLY A 207 -3.73 8.13 -4.40
CA GLY A 207 -3.93 7.77 -5.81
C GLY A 207 -3.94 8.98 -6.78
N ASN A 208 -3.81 10.19 -6.26
CA ASN A 208 -3.89 11.45 -6.99
C ASN A 208 -2.55 11.87 -7.64
N LEU A 209 -1.85 10.94 -8.28
CA LEU A 209 -0.63 11.25 -9.02
C LEU A 209 -0.92 12.30 -10.10
N ASP A 210 0.00 13.23 -10.32
CA ASP A 210 -0.13 14.19 -11.41
C ASP A 210 0.66 13.77 -12.65
N GLY A 211 0.36 14.42 -13.78
CA GLY A 211 1.10 14.26 -15.02
C GLY A 211 2.50 14.87 -14.96
N PRO A 212 3.09 15.20 -16.10
CA PRO A 212 4.30 16.01 -16.15
C PRO A 212 4.01 17.37 -15.53
N GLY A 213 4.53 17.62 -14.35
CA GLY A 213 4.26 18.84 -13.59
C GLY A 213 5.11 18.96 -12.35
N GLU A 214 5.20 20.16 -11.82
CA GLU A 214 6.10 20.50 -10.73
C GLU A 214 5.49 20.27 -9.34
N TYR A 215 4.16 20.11 -9.25
CA TYR A 215 3.47 20.05 -7.95
C TYR A 215 4.01 18.94 -7.06
N TRP A 216 4.05 17.69 -7.55
CA TRP A 216 4.57 16.57 -6.79
C TRP A 216 6.07 16.70 -6.52
N ASP A 217 6.81 17.23 -7.46
CA ASP A 217 8.26 17.36 -7.38
C ASP A 217 8.71 18.40 -6.34
N THR A 218 7.87 19.38 -6.04
CA THR A 218 8.21 20.51 -5.17
C THR A 218 7.44 20.57 -3.87
N SER A 219 6.26 19.95 -3.79
CA SER A 219 5.33 20.07 -2.65
C SER A 219 5.26 18.88 -1.73
N LYS A 220 5.86 17.75 -2.13
CA LYS A 220 5.80 16.51 -1.35
C LYS A 220 7.08 16.28 -0.54
N PRO A 221 6.99 15.56 0.60
CA PRO A 221 8.16 15.12 1.36
C PRO A 221 9.17 14.35 0.51
N MET A 222 10.42 14.28 0.95
CA MET A 222 11.52 13.61 0.26
C MET A 222 11.18 12.18 -0.17
N CYS A 223 10.53 11.42 0.69
CA CYS A 223 10.12 10.04 0.43
C CYS A 223 9.14 9.87 -0.73
N GLN A 224 8.50 10.94 -1.19
CA GLN A 224 7.53 10.95 -2.29
C GLN A 224 7.99 11.85 -3.45
N GLY A 225 8.39 13.09 -3.19
CA GLY A 225 8.74 14.07 -4.22
C GLY A 225 9.94 13.64 -5.05
N LEU A 226 11.05 13.26 -4.42
CA LEU A 226 12.26 12.87 -5.14
C LEU A 226 12.10 11.58 -5.96
N PRO A 227 11.48 10.50 -5.44
CA PRO A 227 11.17 9.33 -6.27
C PRO A 227 10.26 9.68 -7.45
N TYR A 228 9.22 10.49 -7.22
CA TYR A 228 8.29 10.84 -8.29
C TYR A 228 8.93 11.74 -9.35
N LYS A 229 9.78 12.68 -8.95
CA LYS A 229 10.60 13.50 -9.85
C LYS A 229 11.52 12.65 -10.74
N ALA A 230 12.09 11.59 -10.18
CA ALA A 230 12.94 10.68 -10.94
C ALA A 230 12.21 9.96 -12.09
N LEU A 231 10.89 9.84 -12.01
CA LEU A 231 10.04 9.24 -13.05
C LEU A 231 9.69 10.21 -14.19
N ALA A 232 10.18 11.45 -14.20
CA ALA A 232 9.94 12.41 -15.28
C ALA A 232 10.37 11.87 -16.66
N VAL A 233 11.30 10.93 -16.72
CA VAL A 233 11.74 10.24 -17.94
C VAL A 233 10.61 9.51 -18.68
N LEU A 234 9.51 9.20 -17.98
CA LEU A 234 8.34 8.54 -18.57
C LEU A 234 7.45 9.51 -19.38
N GLY A 235 7.61 10.83 -19.22
CA GLY A 235 6.68 11.81 -19.75
C GLY A 235 5.41 11.90 -18.87
N ASP A 236 4.27 11.44 -19.33
CA ASP A 236 3.06 11.38 -18.49
C ASP A 236 3.13 10.20 -17.51
N ARG A 237 3.99 10.35 -16.50
CA ARG A 237 4.30 9.33 -15.50
C ARG A 237 3.06 8.83 -14.76
N ALA A 238 2.09 9.70 -14.45
CA ALA A 238 0.88 9.32 -13.76
C ALA A 238 0.00 8.38 -14.60
N ALA A 239 -0.24 8.76 -15.85
CA ALA A 239 -1.04 7.95 -16.77
C ALA A 239 -0.35 6.60 -17.07
N ILE A 240 0.97 6.59 -17.23
CA ILE A 240 1.75 5.37 -17.47
C ILE A 240 1.68 4.43 -16.27
N ILE A 241 1.82 4.93 -15.02
CA ILE A 241 1.71 4.15 -13.81
C ILE A 241 0.35 3.44 -13.76
N TYR A 242 -0.75 4.15 -14.00
CA TYR A 242 -2.08 3.55 -13.96
C TYR A 242 -2.40 2.66 -15.18
N ALA A 243 -1.83 2.92 -16.34
CA ALA A 243 -1.88 2.00 -17.46
C ALA A 243 -1.19 0.66 -17.14
N LEU A 244 -0.08 0.72 -16.39
CA LEU A 244 0.60 -0.48 -15.88
C LEU A 244 -0.25 -1.22 -14.84
N HIS A 245 -0.96 -0.52 -13.95
CA HIS A 245 -1.94 -1.12 -13.04
C HIS A 245 -3.03 -1.87 -13.83
N ALA A 246 -3.63 -1.23 -14.82
CA ALA A 246 -4.66 -1.84 -15.66
C ALA A 246 -4.20 -3.13 -16.35
N SER A 247 -2.93 -3.17 -16.76
CA SER A 247 -2.34 -4.37 -17.38
C SER A 247 -2.12 -5.53 -16.41
N ARG A 248 -2.06 -5.26 -15.10
CA ARG A 248 -1.88 -6.22 -14.02
C ARG A 248 -3.22 -6.75 -13.50
N GLY A 249 -4.12 -5.85 -13.09
CA GLY A 249 -5.41 -6.17 -12.49
C GLY A 249 -6.12 -4.96 -11.91
N PRO A 250 -7.31 -5.14 -11.33
CA PRO A 250 -8.13 -4.04 -10.82
C PRO A 250 -7.44 -3.21 -9.74
N THR A 251 -7.68 -1.92 -9.77
CA THR A 251 -7.26 -0.95 -8.76
C THR A 251 -8.45 -0.10 -8.32
N PHE A 252 -8.58 0.14 -7.03
CA PHE A 252 -9.61 0.98 -6.45
C PHE A 252 -9.00 2.17 -5.74
N VAL A 253 -9.29 3.37 -6.22
CA VAL A 253 -8.92 4.63 -5.58
C VAL A 253 -10.11 5.10 -4.77
N PHE A 254 -9.98 5.15 -3.43
CA PHE A 254 -11.07 5.47 -2.53
C PHE A 254 -10.70 6.59 -1.56
N ASN A 255 -11.43 7.70 -1.62
CA ASN A 255 -11.10 8.92 -0.91
C ASN A 255 -12.31 9.53 -0.20
N GLY A 256 -12.08 10.36 0.81
CA GLY A 256 -13.08 11.19 1.42
C GLY A 256 -13.33 12.48 0.62
N THR A 257 -14.59 12.95 0.58
CA THR A 257 -14.90 14.21 -0.10
C THR A 257 -14.33 15.44 0.60
N GLU A 258 -14.01 15.32 1.90
CA GLU A 258 -13.40 16.36 2.72
C GLU A 258 -11.88 16.15 2.91
N ASP A 259 -11.25 15.30 2.09
CA ASP A 259 -9.83 15.01 2.20
C ASP A 259 -8.98 16.24 1.83
N ASN A 260 -8.45 16.91 2.83
CA ASN A 260 -7.64 18.13 2.67
C ASN A 260 -6.23 17.88 2.08
N ILE A 261 -5.77 16.63 2.06
CA ILE A 261 -4.50 16.25 1.42
C ILE A 261 -4.66 16.17 -0.10
N LEU A 262 -5.85 15.74 -0.54
CA LEU A 262 -6.22 15.65 -1.95
C LEU A 262 -6.81 16.94 -2.48
N GLN A 263 -7.32 17.79 -1.57
CA GLN A 263 -7.99 19.02 -1.96
C GLN A 263 -7.11 19.96 -2.76
N PRO A 264 -7.73 20.66 -3.69
CA PRO A 264 -7.09 21.51 -4.67
C PRO A 264 -6.66 22.89 -4.14
N ALA A 265 -6.66 23.14 -2.85
CA ALA A 265 -6.22 24.43 -2.29
C ALA A 265 -4.85 24.90 -2.83
N ARG A 266 -4.22 24.08 -3.64
CA ARG A 266 -2.93 24.31 -4.28
C ARG A 266 -2.97 24.28 -5.81
N ARG A 267 -4.17 24.16 -6.43
CA ARG A 267 -4.35 24.24 -7.89
C ARG A 267 -5.40 25.31 -8.24
N PRO A 268 -5.13 26.23 -9.16
CA PRO A 268 -5.99 27.36 -9.45
C PRO A 268 -7.43 27.05 -9.90
N ASN A 269 -7.74 25.78 -10.25
CA ASN A 269 -9.07 25.38 -10.74
C ASN A 269 -9.49 24.00 -10.21
N GLY A 270 -9.24 23.71 -8.97
CA GLY A 270 -9.02 22.41 -8.45
C GLY A 270 -10.19 21.67 -7.85
N ASP A 271 -10.99 20.97 -8.63
CA ASP A 271 -11.76 19.81 -8.19
C ASP A 271 -10.85 18.58 -8.17
N PRO A 272 -10.58 17.98 -6.98
CA PRO A 272 -9.71 16.79 -6.87
C PRO A 272 -10.28 15.58 -7.59
N PHE A 273 -11.61 15.50 -7.69
CA PHE A 273 -12.30 14.40 -8.36
C PHE A 273 -12.12 14.51 -9.88
N ARG A 274 -12.28 15.70 -10.43
CA ARG A 274 -12.04 15.97 -11.84
C ARG A 274 -10.59 15.67 -12.25
N HIS A 275 -9.64 15.90 -11.35
CA HIS A 275 -8.25 15.52 -11.58
C HIS A 275 -8.08 14.00 -11.69
N LEU A 276 -8.72 13.22 -10.82
CA LEU A 276 -8.67 11.76 -10.86
C LEU A 276 -9.40 11.19 -12.10
N GLU A 277 -10.52 11.78 -12.49
CA GLU A 277 -11.23 11.42 -13.73
C GLU A 277 -10.39 11.74 -14.99
N ASP A 278 -9.71 12.89 -15.00
CA ASP A 278 -8.78 13.23 -16.07
C ASP A 278 -7.61 12.25 -16.17
N LEU A 279 -7.03 11.89 -15.03
CA LEU A 279 -5.98 10.90 -14.94
C LEU A 279 -6.46 9.52 -15.43
N GLN A 280 -7.68 9.11 -15.04
CA GLN A 280 -8.30 7.86 -15.48
C GLN A 280 -8.41 7.83 -17.01
N ARG A 281 -8.89 8.90 -17.63
CA ARG A 281 -9.02 9.03 -19.09
C ARG A 281 -7.65 8.93 -19.78
N ARG A 282 -6.64 9.70 -19.33
CA ARG A 282 -5.28 9.67 -19.91
C ARG A 282 -4.63 8.28 -19.77
N ALA A 283 -4.84 7.61 -18.65
CA ALA A 283 -4.34 6.26 -18.45
C ALA A 283 -5.10 5.23 -19.32
N ALA A 284 -6.40 5.42 -19.54
CA ALA A 284 -7.20 4.59 -20.43
C ALA A 284 -6.70 4.63 -21.87
N ASP A 285 -6.30 5.80 -22.36
CA ASP A 285 -5.73 5.99 -23.69
C ASP A 285 -4.43 5.20 -23.90
N LEU A 286 -3.69 4.94 -22.82
CA LEU A 286 -2.43 4.19 -22.84
C LEU A 286 -2.60 2.70 -22.54
N SER A 287 -3.74 2.30 -21.97
CA SER A 287 -3.98 0.94 -21.48
C SER A 287 -4.52 0.01 -22.55
N ARG A 288 -4.22 -1.30 -22.41
CA ARG A 288 -4.90 -2.35 -23.17
C ARG A 288 -6.30 -2.65 -22.69
N THR A 289 -6.60 -2.26 -21.46
CA THR A 289 -7.85 -2.55 -20.76
C THR A 289 -8.41 -1.25 -20.20
N PRO A 290 -8.85 -0.32 -21.09
CA PRO A 290 -9.29 1.02 -20.69
C PRO A 290 -10.39 0.97 -19.61
N ASP A 291 -11.28 0.00 -19.68
CA ASP A 291 -12.37 -0.21 -18.70
C ASP A 291 -11.89 -0.66 -17.32
N ARG A 292 -10.59 -0.95 -17.15
CA ARG A 292 -9.99 -1.46 -15.91
C ARG A 292 -8.88 -0.57 -15.37
N VAL A 293 -8.75 0.65 -15.84
CA VAL A 293 -7.63 1.52 -15.45
C VAL A 293 -7.58 1.67 -13.93
N PHE A 294 -8.64 2.15 -13.33
CA PHE A 294 -8.96 2.06 -11.91
C PHE A 294 -10.42 2.48 -11.67
N GLU A 295 -11.00 1.97 -10.60
CA GLU A 295 -12.31 2.40 -10.12
C GLU A 295 -12.13 3.56 -9.14
N LEU A 296 -13.09 4.49 -9.12
CA LEU A 296 -13.15 5.61 -8.17
C LEU A 296 -14.28 5.38 -7.17
N GLY A 297 -14.00 5.61 -5.90
CA GLY A 297 -14.99 5.62 -4.83
C GLY A 297 -14.75 6.77 -3.87
N TYR A 298 -15.83 7.26 -3.27
CA TYR A 298 -15.78 8.39 -2.36
C TYR A 298 -16.68 8.18 -1.15
N GLU A 299 -16.17 8.56 0.02
CA GLU A 299 -16.94 8.66 1.24
C GLU A 299 -17.34 10.11 1.48
N LYS A 300 -18.66 10.40 1.49
CA LYS A 300 -19.17 11.76 1.61
C LYS A 300 -18.98 12.31 3.02
N GLY A 301 -18.50 13.54 3.13
CA GLY A 301 -18.33 14.24 4.39
C GLY A 301 -17.18 13.73 5.25
N VAL A 302 -16.30 12.90 4.68
CA VAL A 302 -15.16 12.31 5.41
C VAL A 302 -13.85 12.84 4.88
N GLY A 303 -12.90 13.09 5.78
CA GLY A 303 -11.56 13.58 5.47
C GLY A 303 -10.59 12.48 5.06
N HIS A 304 -9.31 12.72 5.34
CA HIS A 304 -8.19 11.82 5.01
C HIS A 304 -8.17 10.57 5.90
N ARG A 305 -8.58 9.40 5.41
CA ARG A 305 -8.78 8.18 6.23
C ARG A 305 -8.29 6.91 5.53
N PRO A 306 -7.93 5.86 6.30
CA PRO A 306 -7.58 4.53 5.79
C PRO A 306 -8.85 3.72 5.48
N PHE A 307 -9.51 4.02 4.37
CA PHE A 307 -10.83 3.49 4.02
C PHE A 307 -10.89 1.97 3.81
N PHE A 308 -9.78 1.27 3.77
CA PHE A 308 -9.77 -0.18 3.54
C PHE A 308 -10.39 -1.01 4.69
N VAL A 309 -10.72 -0.39 5.82
CA VAL A 309 -11.51 -1.06 6.88
C VAL A 309 -13.02 -0.85 6.72
N THR A 310 -13.48 -0.12 5.69
CA THR A 310 -14.88 0.21 5.46
C THR A 310 -15.59 -0.82 4.61
N ARG A 311 -16.91 -0.86 4.72
CA ARG A 311 -17.76 -1.80 3.97
C ARG A 311 -17.61 -1.68 2.45
N PRO A 312 -17.62 -0.49 1.82
CA PRO A 312 -17.48 -0.38 0.38
C PRO A 312 -16.18 -1.03 -0.13
N VAL A 313 -15.07 -0.82 0.58
CA VAL A 313 -13.79 -1.40 0.20
C VAL A 313 -13.75 -2.90 0.45
N ALA A 314 -14.32 -3.38 1.55
CA ALA A 314 -14.41 -4.82 1.83
C ALA A 314 -15.23 -5.57 0.76
N LEU A 315 -16.36 -5.01 0.34
CA LEU A 315 -17.17 -5.57 -0.75
C LEU A 315 -16.41 -5.58 -2.08
N TRP A 316 -15.65 -4.54 -2.35
CA TRP A 316 -14.83 -4.49 -3.55
C TRP A 316 -13.70 -5.54 -3.52
N LEU A 317 -13.00 -5.67 -2.38
CA LEU A 317 -11.94 -6.67 -2.18
C LEU A 317 -12.48 -8.10 -2.28
N GLU A 318 -13.69 -8.35 -1.74
CA GLU A 318 -14.34 -9.67 -1.85
C GLU A 318 -14.52 -10.08 -3.32
N ARG A 319 -15.05 -9.20 -4.16
CA ARG A 319 -15.21 -9.47 -5.61
C ARG A 319 -13.89 -9.74 -6.32
N GLN A 320 -12.76 -9.22 -5.83
CA GLN A 320 -11.46 -9.41 -6.44
C GLN A 320 -10.71 -10.65 -5.92
N LEU A 321 -10.90 -10.99 -4.64
CA LEU A 321 -10.09 -11.98 -3.93
C LEU A 321 -10.86 -13.22 -3.49
N ASN A 322 -12.20 -13.16 -3.43
CA ASN A 322 -13.09 -14.24 -3.03
C ASN A 322 -12.70 -14.83 -1.65
N PHE A 323 -13.10 -14.13 -0.60
CA PHE A 323 -12.78 -14.51 0.79
C PHE A 323 -13.50 -15.79 1.19
N PRO A 324 -12.82 -16.82 1.73
CA PRO A 324 -13.46 -18.10 1.99
C PRO A 324 -14.48 -18.10 3.14
N ALA A 325 -14.39 -17.10 4.06
CA ALA A 325 -15.30 -17.01 5.21
C ALA A 325 -16.32 -15.86 5.10
N TRP A 326 -16.26 -15.04 4.04
CA TRP A 326 -17.19 -13.95 3.79
C TRP A 326 -17.71 -13.98 2.36
N SER A 327 -19.02 -13.97 2.20
CA SER A 327 -19.68 -13.58 0.95
C SER A 327 -19.96 -12.08 0.94
N GLU A 328 -20.37 -11.51 -0.21
CA GLU A 328 -20.89 -10.13 -0.25
C GLU A 328 -22.04 -9.91 0.73
N GLN A 329 -22.92 -10.90 0.89
CA GLN A 329 -24.06 -10.79 1.81
C GLN A 329 -23.59 -10.77 3.26
N ASP A 330 -22.60 -11.56 3.61
CA ASP A 330 -22.00 -11.54 4.96
C ASP A 330 -21.40 -10.16 5.25
N ILE A 331 -20.62 -9.59 4.32
CA ILE A 331 -20.02 -8.26 4.47
C ILE A 331 -21.09 -7.18 4.60
N ARG A 332 -22.21 -7.26 3.84
CA ARG A 332 -23.34 -6.32 3.96
C ARG A 332 -23.99 -6.38 5.33
N ASN A 333 -24.02 -7.54 5.96
CA ASN A 333 -24.64 -7.78 7.26
C ASN A 333 -23.67 -7.57 8.44
N LEU A 334 -22.35 -7.45 8.22
CA LEU A 334 -21.42 -7.17 9.29
C LEU A 334 -21.83 -5.88 10.01
N PRO A 335 -21.80 -5.86 11.35
CA PRO A 335 -21.98 -4.60 12.08
C PRO A 335 -20.84 -3.64 11.73
N GLU A 336 -21.09 -2.36 11.91
CA GLU A 336 -20.07 -1.33 11.79
C GLU A 336 -19.76 -0.74 13.16
N THR A 337 -18.49 -0.54 13.42
CA THR A 337 -18.00 0.09 14.64
C THR A 337 -17.36 1.43 14.31
N HIS A 338 -17.74 2.47 15.03
CA HIS A 338 -17.07 3.75 14.94
C HIS A 338 -15.66 3.61 15.53
N ILE A 339 -14.65 3.97 14.75
CA ILE A 339 -13.27 3.63 15.11
C ILE A 339 -12.78 4.28 16.41
N ALA A 340 -13.21 5.52 16.70
CA ALA A 340 -12.87 6.18 17.95
C ALA A 340 -13.50 5.48 19.17
N THR A 341 -14.73 5.00 19.03
CA THR A 341 -15.44 4.21 20.07
C THR A 341 -14.71 2.88 20.30
N TRP A 342 -14.34 2.19 19.22
CA TRP A 342 -13.57 0.96 19.28
C TRP A 342 -12.22 1.17 19.98
N ALA A 343 -11.45 2.17 19.56
CA ALA A 343 -10.13 2.44 20.11
C ALA A 343 -10.20 2.72 21.62
N LYS A 344 -11.18 3.51 22.06
CA LYS A 344 -11.43 3.77 23.48
C LYS A 344 -11.77 2.49 24.24
N ALA A 345 -12.66 1.67 23.69
CA ALA A 345 -13.08 0.42 24.32
C ALA A 345 -11.95 -0.60 24.43
N GLN A 346 -11.03 -0.62 23.46
CA GLN A 346 -9.91 -1.56 23.38
C GLN A 346 -8.60 -1.04 23.97
N GLY A 347 -8.56 0.20 24.48
CA GLY A 347 -7.34 0.82 24.99
C GLY A 347 -6.27 1.07 23.92
N VAL A 348 -6.67 1.17 22.66
CA VAL A 348 -5.76 1.42 21.53
C VAL A 348 -5.53 2.90 21.39
N ALA A 349 -4.24 3.29 21.43
CA ALA A 349 -3.85 4.68 21.20
C ALA A 349 -4.16 5.11 19.76
N MET A 350 -4.77 6.28 19.62
CA MET A 350 -5.00 6.90 18.31
C MET A 350 -4.16 8.17 18.20
N ASP A 351 -3.64 8.42 17.00
CA ASP A 351 -3.07 9.72 16.69
C ASP A 351 -4.11 10.82 16.91
N LYS A 352 -3.65 12.00 17.34
CA LYS A 352 -4.52 13.17 17.60
C LYS A 352 -5.35 13.56 16.37
N SER A 353 -4.85 13.33 15.17
CA SER A 353 -5.59 13.56 13.92
C SER A 353 -6.84 12.69 13.78
N TYR A 354 -6.90 11.55 14.46
CA TYR A 354 -8.06 10.67 14.53
C TYR A 354 -8.92 10.88 15.77
N ALA A 355 -8.39 11.58 16.77
CA ALA A 355 -9.10 11.86 18.03
C ALA A 355 -9.84 13.22 18.01
N THR A 356 -9.75 14.01 16.93
CA THR A 356 -10.44 15.29 16.73
C THR A 356 -11.77 15.11 15.99
N GLU A 357 -12.55 16.19 15.82
CA GLU A 357 -13.83 16.21 15.11
C GLU A 357 -13.85 15.45 13.78
N HIS A 358 -12.72 15.42 13.05
CA HIS A 358 -12.57 14.63 11.85
C HIS A 358 -12.64 13.12 12.09
N SER A 359 -12.45 12.65 13.32
CA SER A 359 -12.60 11.23 13.66
C SER A 359 -14.05 10.84 13.92
N GLU A 360 -14.91 11.76 14.31
CA GLU A 360 -16.32 11.48 14.57
C GLU A 360 -17.17 11.43 13.29
N GLY A 361 -16.85 12.25 12.27
CA GLY A 361 -17.34 12.07 10.90
C GLY A 361 -16.60 10.94 10.20
N GLY A 362 -15.87 10.13 10.98
CA GLY A 362 -14.79 9.31 10.54
C GLY A 362 -15.20 7.92 10.10
N THR A 363 -14.20 7.10 10.05
CA THR A 363 -14.26 5.75 9.50
C THR A 363 -15.17 4.86 10.35
N ARG A 364 -16.21 4.31 9.73
CA ARG A 364 -16.98 3.18 10.25
C ARG A 364 -16.33 1.91 9.71
N ALA A 365 -15.65 1.19 10.59
CA ALA A 365 -15.00 -0.06 10.25
C ALA A 365 -15.98 -1.23 10.32
N ILE A 366 -15.87 -2.16 9.37
CA ILE A 366 -16.65 -3.40 9.39
C ILE A 366 -16.23 -4.31 10.54
N GLY A 367 -17.19 -4.99 11.15
CA GLY A 367 -16.98 -5.88 12.28
C GLY A 367 -17.17 -5.19 13.62
N LYS A 368 -17.25 -6.00 14.66
CA LYS A 368 -17.33 -5.57 16.06
C LYS A 368 -16.33 -6.41 16.88
N ASP A 369 -16.04 -5.92 18.07
CA ASP A 369 -15.25 -6.67 19.06
C ASP A 369 -13.90 -7.16 18.52
N VAL A 370 -13.31 -6.39 17.57
CA VAL A 370 -11.93 -6.63 17.13
C VAL A 370 -11.02 -6.34 18.32
N PRO A 371 -10.21 -7.31 18.82
CA PRO A 371 -9.39 -7.08 19.99
C PRO A 371 -8.29 -6.07 19.72
N GLY A 372 -8.03 -5.20 20.68
CA GLY A 372 -6.82 -4.39 20.74
C GLY A 372 -5.64 -5.25 21.13
N LEU A 373 -4.50 -5.06 20.48
CA LEU A 373 -3.25 -5.72 20.85
C LEU A 373 -2.24 -4.69 21.34
N SER A 374 -1.52 -5.05 22.41
CA SER A 374 -0.48 -4.17 22.92
C SER A 374 0.71 -4.09 21.95
N ARG A 375 1.48 -3.00 22.06
CA ARG A 375 2.69 -2.83 21.27
C ARG A 375 3.67 -3.98 21.48
N GLU A 376 3.80 -4.46 22.73
CA GLU A 376 4.66 -5.59 23.09
C GLU A 376 4.22 -6.87 22.39
N ALA A 377 2.90 -7.13 22.33
CA ALA A 377 2.35 -8.32 21.68
C ALA A 377 2.70 -8.40 20.20
N ILE A 378 2.70 -7.26 19.50
CA ILE A 378 2.98 -7.18 18.05
C ILE A 378 4.37 -6.58 17.74
N SER A 379 5.26 -6.45 18.71
CA SER A 379 6.68 -6.23 18.49
C SER A 379 7.34 -7.53 18.03
N VAL A 380 8.16 -7.47 16.98
CA VAL A 380 8.88 -8.64 16.46
C VAL A 380 9.96 -9.07 17.46
N PHE A 381 10.66 -8.11 18.03
CA PHE A 381 11.76 -8.33 18.95
C PHE A 381 11.42 -7.80 20.34
N ARG A 382 11.89 -8.49 21.37
CA ARG A 382 11.98 -7.92 22.72
C ARG A 382 13.01 -6.79 22.74
N PRO A 383 12.99 -5.86 23.72
CA PRO A 383 13.91 -4.72 23.75
C PRO A 383 15.40 -5.11 23.60
N GLU A 384 15.86 -6.11 24.33
CA GLU A 384 17.25 -6.56 24.32
C GLU A 384 17.62 -7.28 23.02
N GLU A 385 16.69 -7.96 22.39
CA GLU A 385 16.87 -8.59 21.08
C GLU A 385 16.92 -7.53 20.00
N TRP A 386 16.03 -6.53 20.07
CA TRP A 386 16.01 -5.42 19.13
C TRP A 386 17.33 -4.63 19.17
N GLU A 387 17.89 -4.34 20.33
CA GLU A 387 19.19 -3.67 20.46
C GLU A 387 20.31 -4.41 19.73
N ARG A 388 20.30 -5.74 19.72
CA ARG A 388 21.28 -6.56 18.99
C ARG A 388 21.02 -6.58 17.47
N GLU A 389 19.77 -6.55 17.05
CA GLU A 389 19.35 -6.74 15.65
C GLU A 389 19.14 -5.42 14.89
N LYS A 390 19.01 -4.29 15.58
CA LYS A 390 18.59 -3.00 14.99
C LYS A 390 19.47 -2.55 13.81
N SER A 391 20.76 -2.84 13.83
CA SER A 391 21.68 -2.51 12.73
C SER A 391 21.35 -3.22 11.41
N HIS A 392 20.52 -4.25 11.45
CA HIS A 392 20.00 -4.95 10.28
C HIS A 392 18.64 -4.43 9.80
N MET A 393 18.08 -3.35 10.39
CA MET A 393 16.72 -2.91 10.11
C MET A 393 16.57 -1.40 9.95
N ILE A 394 17.29 -0.60 10.76
CA ILE A 394 17.03 0.82 10.95
C ILE A 394 17.40 1.68 9.75
N HIS A 395 16.72 2.81 9.63
CA HIS A 395 16.90 3.80 8.57
C HIS A 395 18.32 4.35 8.51
N GLU A 396 18.97 4.56 9.65
CA GLU A 396 20.32 5.09 9.75
C GLU A 396 21.35 4.15 9.10
N THR A 397 21.22 2.84 9.32
CA THR A 397 22.07 1.84 8.65
C THR A 397 21.81 1.78 7.15
N TRP A 398 20.53 1.90 6.73
CA TRP A 398 20.20 2.01 5.31
C TRP A 398 20.89 3.23 4.69
N LEU A 399 20.79 4.40 5.33
CA LEU A 399 21.35 5.66 4.86
C LEU A 399 22.90 5.57 4.74
N GLU A 400 23.54 4.97 5.73
CA GLU A 400 25.01 4.73 5.70
C GLU A 400 25.38 3.85 4.49
N ARG A 401 24.71 2.70 4.31
CA ARG A 401 24.99 1.78 3.20
C ARG A 401 24.68 2.39 1.83
N VAL A 402 23.70 3.25 1.72
CA VAL A 402 23.42 4.01 0.49
C VAL A 402 24.55 4.97 0.20
N ARG A 403 25.02 5.75 1.20
CA ARG A 403 26.13 6.71 1.03
C ARG A 403 27.43 6.06 0.60
N GLN A 404 27.71 4.85 1.07
CA GLN A 404 28.88 4.07 0.64
C GLN A 404 28.82 3.62 -0.82
N LYS A 405 27.67 3.68 -1.47
CA LYS A 405 27.45 3.28 -2.87
C LYS A 405 27.24 4.45 -3.83
N LEU A 406 27.28 5.67 -3.35
CA LEU A 406 27.22 6.89 -4.14
C LEU A 406 28.63 7.39 -4.49
#